data_dbf488cd83e18ee7dc5e70f2d6d5d962
#
_entry.id   dbf488cd83e18ee7dc5e70f2d6d5d962
#
_cell.length_a   1.000
_cell.length_b   1.000
_cell.length_c   1.000
_cell.angle_alpha   90.00
_cell.angle_beta   90.00
_cell.angle_gamma   90.00
#
_symmetry.space_group_name_H-M   'P 1'
#
loop_
_entity.id
_entity.type
_entity.pdbx_description
1 polymer ?
#
loop_
_entity_poly.entity_id
_entity_poly.type
_entity_poly.pdbx_seq_one_letter_code
_entity_poly.pdbx_strand_id
1 'polypeptide(L)'
;MKRLFSTFFVLFAFITVISAQEQPLLKTHVETGDIEGVLDGQLAVYKAIPYAAPPVGNLRWRAPQPAKSWEGVRKADEFGPLPPQPTRPGRTADMMSEDCLYLGISTPATSVNDRLPVLVWIHGGGFQTEWYGGDLWKYLAMRGIVVVSIEYRTGALGFMAHPELSKEDKDGHSGNYGLLDQIFALQWVQRNIANFGGDPSKVTIAGESAGAISCSLLCGSPLAKGLFRGCISQSGGSFAPWSDSPRSLGMDASQKGAEQQGLAFQKHLKKKSLKQLRQMDAMSLCDGNVGFAGFWPCVDGYVICDDQYRLYERGEYNDVAVIVMTNSDEGALFSPGNMTAENYQKTVKGIFGDMADEALKYYPGSTDDEAWHGFGDTFRDLGFAWPSYAWVSLQAKTGKSPAYAAYLAQPSTVSFSQDPRRRGVAHADDIMYLNGQFLTQPDKHPTEAAVAEIMQQYWVNFIATGNPNAKGLPYWPTFDDSKPTTMQFSNGASLIMRPNREQVDFIDRFCKAKREASEAARK
;
A
#
# COMPACT_ATOMS: atom_id res chain seq x y z
N MET A 1 87.83 -18.75 -25.15
CA MET A 1 86.96 -17.82 -24.41
C MET A 1 85.51 -18.22 -24.63
N LYS A 2 84.94 -18.98 -23.69
CA LYS A 2 83.48 -19.35 -23.71
C LYS A 2 82.72 -18.43 -22.79
N ARG A 3 81.75 -17.67 -23.34
CA ARG A 3 80.87 -16.86 -22.55
C ARG A 3 79.63 -17.69 -22.14
N LEU A 4 79.41 -17.90 -20.82
CA LEU A 4 78.20 -18.44 -20.27
C LEU A 4 77.16 -17.31 -20.25
N PHE A 5 75.95 -17.53 -20.85
CA PHE A 5 74.76 -16.73 -20.66
C PHE A 5 73.95 -17.42 -19.56
N SER A 6 73.78 -16.74 -18.39
CA SER A 6 72.84 -17.15 -17.36
C SER A 6 71.47 -16.45 -17.63
N THR A 7 70.49 -17.28 -17.97
CA THR A 7 69.10 -16.82 -18.13
C THR A 7 68.39 -16.88 -16.76
N PHE A 8 68.08 -15.73 -16.18
CA PHE A 8 67.26 -15.66 -15.00
C PHE A 8 65.80 -15.80 -15.39
N PHE A 9 65.12 -16.88 -14.98
CA PHE A 9 63.65 -17.01 -15.05
C PHE A 9 63.06 -16.36 -13.81
N VAL A 10 62.37 -15.21 -13.98
CA VAL A 10 61.54 -14.59 -12.93
C VAL A 10 60.18 -15.26 -12.97
N LEU A 11 59.88 -16.08 -11.98
CA LEU A 11 58.57 -16.70 -11.79
C LEU A 11 57.63 -15.65 -11.18
N PHE A 12 56.73 -15.04 -11.97
CA PHE A 12 55.62 -14.23 -11.46
C PHE A 12 54.56 -15.18 -10.90
N ALA A 13 54.50 -15.31 -9.57
CA ALA A 13 53.36 -15.93 -8.90
C ALA A 13 52.17 -14.98 -8.96
N PHE A 14 51.19 -15.25 -9.82
CA PHE A 14 49.89 -14.62 -9.75
C PHE A 14 49.18 -15.16 -8.51
N ILE A 15 49.13 -14.35 -7.43
CA ILE A 15 48.24 -14.58 -6.30
C ILE A 15 46.84 -14.12 -6.78
N THR A 16 46.03 -15.04 -7.24
CA THR A 16 44.58 -14.82 -7.38
C THR A 16 44.00 -14.70 -5.98
N VAL A 17 43.79 -13.48 -5.53
CA VAL A 17 42.95 -13.21 -4.37
C VAL A 17 41.52 -13.61 -4.79
N ILE A 18 41.12 -14.84 -4.46
CA ILE A 18 39.73 -15.24 -4.48
C ILE A 18 39.11 -14.45 -3.34
N SER A 19 38.48 -13.32 -3.65
CA SER A 19 37.57 -12.64 -2.70
C SER A 19 36.49 -13.66 -2.34
N ALA A 20 36.51 -14.16 -1.12
CA ALA A 20 35.41 -14.95 -0.61
C ALA A 20 34.14 -14.06 -0.73
N GLN A 21 33.21 -14.44 -1.58
CA GLN A 21 31.95 -13.73 -1.72
C GLN A 21 31.26 -13.85 -0.38
N GLU A 22 31.03 -12.71 0.27
CA GLU A 22 30.34 -12.67 1.56
C GLU A 22 28.96 -13.32 1.37
N GLN A 23 28.60 -14.22 2.29
CA GLN A 23 27.35 -14.97 2.19
C GLN A 23 26.21 -14.14 2.81
N PRO A 24 25.01 -14.14 2.21
CA PRO A 24 23.84 -13.51 2.81
C PRO A 24 23.54 -14.05 4.21
N LEU A 25 22.94 -13.20 5.05
CA LEU A 25 22.52 -13.53 6.41
C LEU A 25 21.36 -14.53 6.41
N LEU A 26 21.61 -15.83 6.35
CA LEU A 26 20.57 -16.87 6.34
C LEU A 26 20.06 -17.25 7.73
N LYS A 27 20.83 -16.98 8.78
CA LYS A 27 20.45 -17.24 10.18
C LYS A 27 20.59 -15.97 10.97
N THR A 28 19.57 -15.69 11.76
CA THR A 28 19.55 -14.53 12.64
C THR A 28 18.67 -14.78 13.86
N HIS A 29 18.64 -13.81 14.78
CA HIS A 29 17.83 -13.83 15.98
C HIS A 29 16.78 -12.74 15.90
N VAL A 30 15.56 -13.03 16.37
CA VAL A 30 14.50 -12.06 16.60
C VAL A 30 14.04 -12.15 18.06
N GLU A 31 13.29 -11.16 18.53
CA GLU A 31 12.84 -11.09 19.92
C GLU A 31 12.12 -12.37 20.44
N THR A 32 11.67 -13.22 19.54
CA THR A 32 10.93 -14.46 19.86
C THR A 32 11.77 -15.73 19.72
N GLY A 33 12.97 -15.68 19.12
CA GLY A 33 13.86 -16.83 18.97
C GLY A 33 14.76 -16.78 17.74
N ASP A 34 15.50 -17.85 17.50
CA ASP A 34 16.37 -17.98 16.33
C ASP A 34 15.56 -18.36 15.08
N ILE A 35 15.98 -17.84 13.93
CA ILE A 35 15.29 -18.03 12.66
C ILE A 35 16.28 -18.29 11.52
N GLU A 36 15.88 -19.13 10.58
CA GLU A 36 16.65 -19.45 9.37
C GLU A 36 15.78 -19.29 8.13
N GLY A 37 16.23 -18.44 7.22
CA GLY A 37 15.64 -18.22 5.89
C GLY A 37 16.27 -19.12 4.83
N VAL A 38 15.95 -18.82 3.57
CA VAL A 38 16.48 -19.51 2.38
C VAL A 38 17.28 -18.55 1.51
N LEU A 39 18.19 -19.11 0.72
CA LEU A 39 18.92 -18.36 -0.28
C LEU A 39 18.10 -18.28 -1.58
N ASP A 40 17.86 -17.06 -2.08
CA ASP A 40 17.31 -16.81 -3.42
C ASP A 40 18.26 -15.87 -4.19
N GLY A 41 19.07 -16.45 -5.06
CA GLY A 41 20.15 -15.73 -5.75
C GLY A 41 21.18 -15.18 -4.76
N GLN A 42 21.22 -13.87 -4.60
CA GLN A 42 22.12 -13.16 -3.65
C GLN A 42 21.37 -12.62 -2.43
N LEU A 43 20.12 -13.03 -2.23
CA LEU A 43 19.27 -12.56 -1.13
C LEU A 43 19.10 -13.66 -0.09
N ALA A 44 19.10 -13.28 1.18
CA ALA A 44 18.48 -14.07 2.23
C ALA A 44 16.99 -13.73 2.27
N VAL A 45 16.13 -14.75 2.16
CA VAL A 45 14.68 -14.61 2.13
C VAL A 45 14.08 -15.38 3.30
N TYR A 46 13.27 -14.67 4.09
CA TYR A 46 12.51 -15.23 5.22
C TYR A 46 11.02 -15.06 4.91
N LYS A 47 10.30 -16.16 4.73
CA LYS A 47 8.95 -16.12 4.13
C LYS A 47 7.81 -15.95 5.13
N ALA A 48 7.98 -16.40 6.38
CA ALA A 48 6.92 -16.28 7.39
C ALA A 48 7.49 -16.11 8.79
N ILE A 49 7.68 -14.89 9.21
CA ILE A 49 8.07 -14.54 10.58
C ILE A 49 6.81 -14.07 11.32
N PRO A 50 6.39 -14.72 12.42
CA PRO A 50 5.24 -14.26 13.20
C PRO A 50 5.63 -12.97 13.93
N TYR A 51 4.96 -11.87 13.61
CA TYR A 51 5.16 -10.61 14.31
C TYR A 51 4.16 -10.41 15.46
N ALA A 52 3.06 -11.17 15.46
CA ALA A 52 2.02 -11.14 16.50
C ALA A 52 1.50 -12.55 16.79
N ALA A 53 0.81 -12.71 17.91
CA ALA A 53 0.08 -13.93 18.23
C ALA A 53 -1.10 -14.13 17.26
N PRO A 54 -1.48 -15.39 16.94
CA PRO A 54 -2.64 -15.68 16.11
C PRO A 54 -3.91 -15.01 16.67
N PRO A 55 -4.62 -14.18 15.88
CA PRO A 55 -5.82 -13.46 16.35
C PRO A 55 -7.08 -14.35 16.33
N VAL A 56 -7.00 -15.54 16.93
CA VAL A 56 -8.02 -16.58 16.90
C VAL A 56 -8.85 -16.62 18.19
N GLY A 57 -10.05 -17.14 18.13
CA GLY A 57 -10.91 -17.37 19.29
C GLY A 57 -11.22 -16.07 20.05
N ASN A 58 -10.76 -15.96 21.29
CA ASN A 58 -10.97 -14.76 22.12
C ASN A 58 -10.13 -13.55 21.67
N LEU A 59 -9.12 -13.74 20.83
CA LEU A 59 -8.33 -12.66 20.23
C LEU A 59 -8.93 -12.14 18.92
N ARG A 60 -9.93 -12.80 18.35
CA ARG A 60 -10.69 -12.29 17.21
C ARG A 60 -11.31 -10.96 17.58
N TRP A 61 -11.11 -9.93 16.73
CA TRP A 61 -11.52 -8.54 16.97
C TRP A 61 -10.94 -7.95 18.26
N ARG A 62 -9.66 -8.18 18.48
CA ARG A 62 -8.84 -7.48 19.48
C ARG A 62 -7.58 -6.93 18.84
N ALA A 63 -6.97 -5.95 19.49
CA ALA A 63 -5.64 -5.47 19.11
C ALA A 63 -4.64 -6.64 19.10
N PRO A 64 -3.64 -6.63 18.18
CA PRO A 64 -2.63 -7.68 18.10
C PRO A 64 -1.87 -7.82 19.42
N GLN A 65 -1.46 -9.04 19.72
CA GLN A 65 -0.73 -9.37 20.93
C GLN A 65 0.67 -9.90 20.57
N PRO A 66 1.66 -9.81 21.45
CA PRO A 66 3.01 -10.34 21.19
C PRO A 66 2.99 -11.83 20.81
N ALA A 67 3.78 -12.19 19.80
CA ALA A 67 3.97 -13.59 19.44
C ALA A 67 4.66 -14.36 20.57
N LYS A 68 4.41 -15.66 20.65
CA LYS A 68 5.09 -16.54 21.63
C LYS A 68 6.51 -16.83 21.16
N SER A 69 7.44 -16.83 22.11
CA SER A 69 8.80 -17.31 21.86
C SER A 69 8.83 -18.82 21.56
N TRP A 70 9.83 -19.24 20.81
CA TRP A 70 10.08 -20.65 20.47
C TRP A 70 11.49 -21.06 20.86
N GLU A 71 11.69 -22.37 21.04
CA GLU A 71 13.00 -22.98 21.26
C GLU A 71 13.58 -23.49 19.93
N GLY A 72 14.91 -23.48 19.83
CA GLY A 72 15.62 -23.90 18.63
C GLY A 72 15.49 -22.92 17.46
N VAL A 73 15.80 -23.38 16.26
CA VAL A 73 15.79 -22.56 15.05
C VAL A 73 14.50 -22.78 14.27
N ARG A 74 13.69 -21.74 14.13
CA ARG A 74 12.50 -21.75 13.27
C ARG A 74 12.88 -21.59 11.80
N LYS A 75 12.41 -22.49 10.95
CA LYS A 75 12.54 -22.35 9.50
C LYS A 75 11.53 -21.35 8.98
N ALA A 76 11.98 -20.44 8.13
CA ALA A 76 11.17 -19.43 7.44
C ALA A 76 11.29 -19.63 5.92
N ASP A 77 11.10 -20.84 5.46
CA ASP A 77 11.30 -21.33 4.08
C ASP A 77 9.99 -21.49 3.30
N GLU A 78 8.83 -21.40 3.97
CA GLU A 78 7.50 -21.44 3.37
C GLU A 78 6.71 -20.18 3.74
N PHE A 79 5.81 -19.74 2.84
CA PHE A 79 4.92 -18.61 3.12
C PHE A 79 3.89 -19.00 4.17
N GLY A 80 3.52 -18.03 5.01
CA GLY A 80 2.42 -18.16 5.94
C GLY A 80 1.06 -18.22 5.23
N PRO A 81 0.01 -18.63 5.96
CA PRO A 81 -1.34 -18.61 5.40
C PRO A 81 -1.81 -17.18 5.18
N LEU A 82 -2.66 -17.01 4.15
CA LEU A 82 -3.33 -15.76 3.84
C LEU A 82 -4.40 -15.43 4.88
N PRO A 83 -4.72 -14.15 5.12
CA PRO A 83 -5.90 -13.80 5.90
C PRO A 83 -7.17 -14.34 5.21
N PRO A 84 -8.18 -14.79 5.99
CA PRO A 84 -9.45 -15.24 5.45
C PRO A 84 -10.09 -14.16 4.57
N GLN A 85 -10.44 -14.54 3.33
CA GLN A 85 -10.96 -13.65 2.31
C GLN A 85 -11.83 -14.44 1.33
N PRO A 86 -12.66 -13.80 0.47
CA PRO A 86 -13.43 -14.51 -0.54
C PRO A 86 -12.54 -15.34 -1.46
N THR A 87 -12.93 -16.58 -1.71
CA THR A 87 -12.21 -17.49 -2.60
C THR A 87 -12.29 -17.02 -4.05
N ARG A 88 -11.23 -17.26 -4.82
CA ARG A 88 -11.13 -16.96 -6.25
C ARG A 88 -10.12 -17.90 -6.92
N PRO A 89 -10.07 -17.98 -8.26
CA PRO A 89 -9.06 -18.78 -8.95
C PRO A 89 -7.64 -18.46 -8.43
N GLY A 90 -6.91 -19.49 -8.01
CA GLY A 90 -5.58 -19.37 -7.41
C GLY A 90 -5.54 -18.90 -5.94
N ARG A 91 -6.70 -18.75 -5.30
CA ARG A 91 -6.84 -18.42 -3.85
C ARG A 91 -7.96 -19.27 -3.26
N THR A 92 -7.61 -20.42 -2.72
CA THR A 92 -8.52 -21.41 -2.16
C THR A 92 -8.55 -21.33 -0.62
N ALA A 93 -9.61 -21.85 -0.01
CA ALA A 93 -9.80 -21.73 1.44
C ALA A 93 -8.70 -22.43 2.27
N ASP A 94 -8.09 -23.48 1.74
CA ASP A 94 -6.98 -24.20 2.38
C ASP A 94 -5.68 -23.39 2.45
N MET A 95 -5.56 -22.31 1.67
CA MET A 95 -4.45 -21.36 1.76
C MET A 95 -4.65 -20.28 2.84
N MET A 96 -5.79 -20.26 3.52
CA MET A 96 -6.24 -19.18 4.40
C MET A 96 -6.36 -19.62 5.85
N SER A 97 -6.02 -18.72 6.77
CA SER A 97 -6.18 -18.93 8.21
C SER A 97 -6.31 -17.60 8.94
N GLU A 98 -6.99 -17.57 10.09
CA GLU A 98 -6.91 -16.42 11.00
C GLU A 98 -5.52 -16.30 11.65
N ASP A 99 -4.74 -17.39 11.71
CA ASP A 99 -3.31 -17.33 12.05
C ASP A 99 -2.53 -16.83 10.82
N CYS A 100 -2.64 -15.52 10.56
CA CYS A 100 -2.11 -14.87 9.36
C CYS A 100 -1.16 -13.69 9.66
N LEU A 101 -0.87 -13.38 10.93
CA LEU A 101 -0.07 -12.21 11.27
C LEU A 101 1.43 -12.50 11.14
N TYR A 102 1.86 -12.64 9.90
CA TYR A 102 3.24 -12.92 9.49
C TYR A 102 3.79 -11.78 8.63
N LEU A 103 5.11 -11.70 8.58
CA LEU A 103 5.82 -10.87 7.62
C LEU A 103 6.91 -11.68 6.91
N GLY A 104 7.25 -11.25 5.70
CA GLY A 104 8.38 -11.77 4.95
C GLY A 104 9.48 -10.72 4.85
N ILE A 105 10.74 -11.17 4.77
CA ILE A 105 11.89 -10.28 4.60
C ILE A 105 12.77 -10.80 3.46
N SER A 106 13.14 -9.90 2.55
CA SER A 106 14.20 -10.12 1.55
C SER A 106 15.33 -9.14 1.82
N THR A 107 16.53 -9.64 2.06
CA THR A 107 17.71 -8.81 2.37
C THR A 107 18.94 -9.22 1.59
N PRO A 108 19.69 -8.27 0.99
CA PRO A 108 20.99 -8.51 0.38
C PRO A 108 22.13 -8.42 1.42
N ALA A 109 21.81 -8.14 2.70
CA ALA A 109 22.81 -7.94 3.73
C ALA A 109 23.65 -9.19 3.97
N THR A 110 24.94 -8.99 4.16
CA THR A 110 25.92 -10.01 4.55
C THR A 110 26.34 -9.86 6.01
N SER A 111 26.03 -8.71 6.61
CA SER A 111 26.31 -8.38 8.00
C SER A 111 25.14 -7.64 8.65
N VAL A 112 24.92 -7.88 9.93
CA VAL A 112 23.97 -7.07 10.75
C VAL A 112 24.42 -5.60 10.85
N ASN A 113 25.66 -5.28 10.51
CA ASN A 113 26.22 -3.93 10.54
C ASN A 113 26.05 -3.17 9.21
N ASP A 114 25.44 -3.75 8.19
CA ASP A 114 25.31 -3.14 6.86
C ASP A 114 24.38 -1.89 6.89
N ARG A 115 23.43 -1.86 7.82
CA ARG A 115 22.53 -0.72 8.07
C ARG A 115 21.87 -0.20 6.79
N LEU A 116 21.35 -1.14 5.99
CA LEU A 116 20.69 -0.85 4.73
C LEU A 116 19.35 -0.11 4.96
N PRO A 117 18.90 0.70 4.00
CA PRO A 117 17.57 1.29 4.04
C PRO A 117 16.51 0.18 3.97
N VAL A 118 15.35 0.44 4.59
CA VAL A 118 14.28 -0.54 4.76
C VAL A 118 13.01 -0.04 4.08
N LEU A 119 12.42 -0.89 3.26
CA LEU A 119 11.07 -0.72 2.72
C LEU A 119 10.12 -1.66 3.44
N VAL A 120 9.03 -1.14 4.01
CA VAL A 120 7.91 -1.95 4.50
C VAL A 120 6.75 -1.82 3.52
N TRP A 121 6.43 -2.91 2.84
CA TRP A 121 5.34 -2.98 1.89
C TRP A 121 4.03 -3.39 2.56
N ILE A 122 2.98 -2.61 2.32
CA ILE A 122 1.60 -2.82 2.77
C ILE A 122 0.75 -3.12 1.53
N HIS A 123 0.20 -4.32 1.45
CA HIS A 123 -0.56 -4.75 0.28
C HIS A 123 -1.91 -4.06 0.14
N GLY A 124 -2.43 -4.01 -1.09
CA GLY A 124 -3.75 -3.52 -1.43
C GLY A 124 -4.84 -4.58 -1.28
N GLY A 125 -5.89 -4.47 -2.12
CA GLY A 125 -7.02 -5.40 -2.15
C GLY A 125 -8.29 -4.86 -1.47
N GLY A 126 -8.46 -3.54 -1.42
CA GLY A 126 -9.68 -2.88 -0.94
C GLY A 126 -9.98 -3.13 0.53
N PHE A 127 -9.01 -3.48 1.36
CA PHE A 127 -9.16 -3.96 2.74
C PHE A 127 -9.96 -5.26 2.88
N GLN A 128 -10.39 -5.88 1.79
CA GLN A 128 -11.20 -7.10 1.79
C GLN A 128 -10.39 -8.34 1.43
N THR A 129 -9.37 -8.16 0.62
CA THR A 129 -8.52 -9.23 0.13
C THR A 129 -7.06 -8.85 0.29
N GLU A 130 -6.22 -9.84 0.22
CA GLU A 130 -4.79 -9.70 0.17
C GLU A 130 -4.31 -9.95 -1.26
N TRP A 131 -3.30 -9.20 -1.67
CA TRP A 131 -2.50 -9.47 -2.83
C TRP A 131 -1.05 -9.65 -2.37
N TYR A 132 -0.76 -10.76 -1.69
CA TYR A 132 0.58 -11.10 -1.28
C TYR A 132 1.38 -11.69 -2.44
N GLY A 133 2.51 -11.11 -2.68
CA GLY A 133 3.48 -11.61 -3.62
C GLY A 133 4.86 -11.58 -2.97
N GLY A 134 5.16 -12.57 -2.15
CA GLY A 134 6.39 -12.60 -1.35
C GLY A 134 7.68 -12.44 -2.14
N ASP A 135 7.69 -12.81 -3.42
CA ASP A 135 8.83 -12.61 -4.32
C ASP A 135 8.76 -11.32 -5.14
N LEU A 136 7.67 -10.54 -5.02
CA LEU A 136 7.44 -9.37 -5.89
C LEU A 136 8.50 -8.28 -5.74
N TRP A 137 9.14 -8.18 -4.56
CA TRP A 137 10.02 -7.06 -4.23
C TRP A 137 11.51 -7.40 -4.27
N LYS A 138 11.88 -8.60 -4.70
CA LYS A 138 13.29 -9.00 -4.77
C LYS A 138 14.15 -8.08 -5.65
N TYR A 139 13.58 -7.50 -6.71
CA TYR A 139 14.28 -6.57 -7.58
C TYR A 139 14.68 -5.27 -6.85
N LEU A 140 13.85 -4.79 -5.93
CA LEU A 140 14.22 -3.68 -5.05
C LEU A 140 15.26 -4.13 -4.01
N ALA A 141 15.11 -5.33 -3.46
CA ALA A 141 16.09 -5.87 -2.52
C ALA A 141 17.48 -6.03 -3.18
N MET A 142 17.54 -6.51 -4.41
CA MET A 142 18.81 -6.60 -5.19
C MET A 142 19.49 -5.25 -5.42
N ARG A 143 18.78 -4.13 -5.19
CA ARG A 143 19.32 -2.76 -5.28
C ARG A 143 19.85 -2.21 -3.94
N GLY A 144 20.07 -3.09 -2.95
CA GLY A 144 20.66 -2.72 -1.66
C GLY A 144 19.66 -2.26 -0.61
N ILE A 145 18.42 -2.74 -0.68
CA ILE A 145 17.34 -2.41 0.26
C ILE A 145 16.90 -3.68 1.00
N VAL A 146 16.65 -3.58 2.31
CA VAL A 146 15.89 -4.62 3.02
C VAL A 146 14.41 -4.40 2.78
N VAL A 147 13.74 -5.38 2.19
CA VAL A 147 12.30 -5.31 1.92
C VAL A 147 11.55 -6.20 2.89
N VAL A 148 10.54 -5.63 3.54
CA VAL A 148 9.63 -6.30 4.46
C VAL A 148 8.23 -6.26 3.86
N SER A 149 7.58 -7.41 3.66
CA SER A 149 6.16 -7.49 3.28
C SER A 149 5.36 -7.95 4.48
N ILE A 150 4.27 -7.27 4.81
CA ILE A 150 3.45 -7.58 5.98
C ILE A 150 2.06 -8.07 5.57
N GLU A 151 1.57 -9.10 6.26
CA GLU A 151 0.17 -9.49 6.26
C GLU A 151 -0.57 -8.79 7.40
N TYR A 152 -1.85 -8.50 7.19
CA TYR A 152 -2.73 -7.93 8.20
C TYR A 152 -4.16 -8.43 8.01
N ARG A 153 -4.98 -8.40 9.05
CA ARG A 153 -6.38 -8.83 8.97
C ARG A 153 -7.18 -7.96 8.01
N THR A 154 -7.97 -8.59 7.17
CA THR A 154 -8.81 -7.95 6.15
C THR A 154 -10.30 -8.20 6.39
N GLY A 155 -11.14 -7.51 5.64
CA GLY A 155 -12.60 -7.68 5.67
C GLY A 155 -13.21 -7.50 7.06
N ALA A 156 -14.20 -8.31 7.36
CA ALA A 156 -14.88 -8.28 8.67
C ALA A 156 -13.94 -8.59 9.83
N LEU A 157 -12.91 -9.43 9.63
CA LEU A 157 -11.95 -9.78 10.68
C LEU A 157 -11.01 -8.63 11.02
N GLY A 158 -10.71 -7.77 10.03
CA GLY A 158 -9.80 -6.64 10.20
C GLY A 158 -10.47 -5.31 10.51
N PHE A 159 -11.72 -5.11 10.06
CA PHE A 159 -12.30 -3.76 10.05
C PHE A 159 -13.74 -3.65 10.57
N MET A 160 -14.35 -4.71 11.04
CA MET A 160 -15.69 -4.64 11.63
C MET A 160 -15.66 -3.90 12.97
N ALA A 161 -16.34 -2.76 13.06
CA ALA A 161 -16.73 -2.13 14.31
C ALA A 161 -18.07 -2.71 14.79
N HIS A 162 -18.28 -2.77 16.10
CA HIS A 162 -19.52 -3.25 16.69
C HIS A 162 -19.68 -2.69 18.10
N PRO A 163 -20.89 -2.29 18.56
CA PRO A 163 -21.07 -1.71 19.88
C PRO A 163 -20.64 -2.62 21.05
N GLU A 164 -20.83 -3.94 20.92
CA GLU A 164 -20.33 -4.88 21.93
C GLU A 164 -18.79 -4.97 21.92
N LEU A 165 -18.13 -4.80 20.76
CA LEU A 165 -16.66 -4.74 20.67
C LEU A 165 -16.13 -3.47 21.33
N SER A 166 -16.74 -2.33 21.02
CA SER A 166 -16.37 -1.05 21.65
C SER A 166 -16.56 -1.11 23.17
N LYS A 167 -17.61 -1.77 23.65
CA LYS A 167 -17.83 -1.97 25.10
C LYS A 167 -16.78 -2.88 25.75
N GLU A 168 -16.20 -3.82 25.01
CA GLU A 168 -15.14 -4.69 25.50
C GLU A 168 -13.77 -4.01 25.55
N ASP A 169 -13.57 -2.97 24.74
CA ASP A 169 -12.35 -2.19 24.72
C ASP A 169 -12.34 -1.17 25.86
N LYS A 170 -11.17 -1.01 26.54
CA LYS A 170 -11.06 -0.14 27.72
C LYS A 170 -11.29 1.35 27.40
N ASP A 171 -10.99 1.75 26.15
CA ASP A 171 -11.08 3.13 25.66
C ASP A 171 -12.31 3.34 24.75
N GLY A 172 -13.11 2.29 24.55
CA GLY A 172 -14.37 2.36 23.82
C GLY A 172 -14.25 2.27 22.30
N HIS A 173 -13.16 1.73 21.74
CA HIS A 173 -12.89 1.66 20.32
C HIS A 173 -13.14 0.28 19.71
N SER A 174 -13.57 0.25 18.44
CA SER A 174 -13.65 -0.99 17.65
C SER A 174 -13.52 -0.69 16.15
N GLY A 175 -13.25 -1.72 15.35
CA GLY A 175 -12.81 -1.58 13.96
C GLY A 175 -11.29 -1.39 13.89
N ASN A 176 -10.76 -1.02 12.76
CA ASN A 176 -9.34 -0.69 12.55
C ASN A 176 -8.31 -1.73 13.04
N TYR A 177 -8.71 -3.00 13.29
CA TYR A 177 -7.78 -4.04 13.76
C TYR A 177 -6.69 -4.34 12.75
N GLY A 178 -7.00 -4.26 11.43
CA GLY A 178 -6.01 -4.40 10.37
C GLY A 178 -4.97 -3.27 10.38
N LEU A 179 -5.35 -2.03 10.72
CA LEU A 179 -4.39 -0.93 10.90
C LEU A 179 -3.56 -1.12 12.17
N LEU A 180 -4.16 -1.63 13.24
CA LEU A 180 -3.41 -1.98 14.46
C LEU A 180 -2.39 -3.09 14.18
N ASP A 181 -2.72 -4.06 13.33
CA ASP A 181 -1.78 -5.10 12.88
C ASP A 181 -0.59 -4.48 12.13
N GLN A 182 -0.85 -3.55 11.21
CA GLN A 182 0.20 -2.82 10.47
C GLN A 182 1.10 -2.01 11.42
N ILE A 183 0.53 -1.30 12.39
CA ILE A 183 1.29 -0.55 13.40
C ILE A 183 2.14 -1.51 14.24
N PHE A 184 1.59 -2.65 14.63
CA PHE A 184 2.31 -3.64 15.43
C PHE A 184 3.46 -4.29 14.64
N ALA A 185 3.25 -4.55 13.34
CA ALA A 185 4.31 -5.00 12.44
C ALA A 185 5.43 -3.96 12.28
N LEU A 186 5.08 -2.66 12.15
CA LEU A 186 6.07 -1.58 12.12
C LEU A 186 6.86 -1.47 13.43
N GLN A 187 6.21 -1.65 14.57
CA GLN A 187 6.88 -1.71 15.87
C GLN A 187 7.83 -2.91 15.95
N TRP A 188 7.43 -4.06 15.40
CA TRP A 188 8.30 -5.23 15.29
C TRP A 188 9.51 -4.93 14.40
N VAL A 189 9.33 -4.27 13.26
CA VAL A 189 10.42 -3.84 12.37
C VAL A 189 11.41 -2.95 13.12
N GLN A 190 10.94 -1.97 13.88
CA GLN A 190 11.80 -1.10 14.68
C GLN A 190 12.68 -1.87 15.68
N ARG A 191 12.18 -2.95 16.27
CA ARG A 191 12.93 -3.75 17.25
C ARG A 191 13.87 -4.78 16.63
N ASN A 192 13.55 -5.31 15.43
CA ASN A 192 14.20 -6.52 14.92
C ASN A 192 14.98 -6.33 13.60
N ILE A 193 14.70 -5.29 12.80
CA ILE A 193 15.23 -5.21 11.43
C ILE A 193 16.75 -5.07 11.36
N ALA A 194 17.38 -4.58 12.41
CA ALA A 194 18.84 -4.51 12.51
C ALA A 194 19.50 -5.90 12.41
N ASN A 195 18.83 -6.94 12.90
CA ASN A 195 19.31 -8.31 12.84
C ASN A 195 19.28 -8.90 11.42
N PHE A 196 18.64 -8.20 10.48
CA PHE A 196 18.60 -8.52 9.04
C PHE A 196 19.47 -7.57 8.21
N GLY A 197 20.34 -6.79 8.87
CA GLY A 197 21.21 -5.79 8.24
C GLY A 197 20.51 -4.49 7.86
N GLY A 198 19.24 -4.28 8.28
CA GLY A 198 18.48 -3.06 8.04
C GLY A 198 18.74 -1.98 9.09
N ASP A 199 18.50 -0.71 8.72
CA ASP A 199 18.57 0.42 9.63
C ASP A 199 17.18 0.85 10.08
N PRO A 200 16.78 0.65 11.36
CA PRO A 200 15.46 1.04 11.85
C PRO A 200 15.20 2.56 11.75
N SER A 201 16.24 3.40 11.65
CA SER A 201 16.09 4.83 11.40
C SER A 201 15.82 5.20 9.94
N LYS A 202 15.91 4.22 9.02
CA LYS A 202 15.72 4.39 7.57
C LYS A 202 14.53 3.59 7.04
N VAL A 203 13.48 3.48 7.80
CA VAL A 203 12.25 2.79 7.39
C VAL A 203 11.39 3.72 6.52
N THR A 204 11.00 3.24 5.35
CA THR A 204 10.00 3.86 4.46
C THR A 204 8.85 2.87 4.32
N ILE A 205 7.62 3.32 4.53
CA ILE A 205 6.42 2.54 4.24
C ILE A 205 6.01 2.77 2.79
N ALA A 206 5.51 1.73 2.13
CA ALA A 206 4.93 1.86 0.80
C ALA A 206 3.73 0.94 0.64
N GLY A 207 2.82 1.32 -0.23
CA GLY A 207 1.66 0.49 -0.56
C GLY A 207 0.95 0.96 -1.81
N GLU A 208 0.15 0.08 -2.35
CA GLU A 208 -0.70 0.32 -3.51
C GLU A 208 -2.16 0.18 -3.11
N SER A 209 -3.08 0.97 -3.73
CA SER A 209 -4.53 0.87 -3.49
C SER A 209 -4.89 1.02 -2.00
N ALA A 210 -5.55 0.03 -1.40
CA ALA A 210 -5.84 0.01 0.03
C ALA A 210 -4.56 0.06 0.90
N GLY A 211 -3.43 -0.47 0.41
CA GLY A 211 -2.13 -0.32 1.05
C GLY A 211 -1.63 1.12 1.04
N ALA A 212 -1.83 1.85 -0.06
CA ALA A 212 -1.53 3.27 -0.15
C ALA A 212 -2.43 4.11 0.77
N ILE A 213 -3.71 3.72 0.88
CA ILE A 213 -4.64 4.34 1.85
C ILE A 213 -4.17 4.06 3.27
N SER A 214 -3.74 2.82 3.56
CA SER A 214 -3.14 2.48 4.86
C SER A 214 -1.93 3.37 5.16
N CYS A 215 -1.01 3.54 4.20
CA CYS A 215 0.13 4.46 4.34
C CYS A 215 -0.31 5.88 4.68
N SER A 216 -1.32 6.39 3.98
CA SER A 216 -1.94 7.69 4.23
C SER A 216 -2.50 7.78 5.66
N LEU A 217 -3.26 6.78 6.10
CA LEU A 217 -3.84 6.71 7.45
C LEU A 217 -2.77 6.59 8.55
N LEU A 218 -1.71 5.82 8.30
CA LEU A 218 -0.56 5.72 9.22
C LEU A 218 0.18 7.05 9.36
N CYS A 219 0.29 7.84 8.28
CA CYS A 219 0.80 9.20 8.36
C CYS A 219 -0.09 10.08 9.26
N GLY A 220 -1.41 9.89 9.27
CA GLY A 220 -2.35 10.60 10.16
C GLY A 220 -2.47 10.03 11.58
N SER A 221 -1.96 8.81 11.83
CA SER A 221 -2.16 8.14 13.11
C SER A 221 -1.06 8.49 14.14
N PRO A 222 -1.42 8.95 15.35
CA PRO A 222 -0.44 9.19 16.40
C PRO A 222 0.26 7.91 16.87
N LEU A 223 -0.38 6.73 16.71
CA LEU A 223 0.17 5.45 17.11
C LEU A 223 1.34 4.99 16.22
N ALA A 224 1.44 5.54 15.00
CA ALA A 224 2.51 5.25 14.05
C ALA A 224 3.68 6.26 14.11
N LYS A 225 3.62 7.23 15.03
CA LYS A 225 4.63 8.28 15.15
C LYS A 225 6.03 7.71 15.43
N GLY A 226 6.99 8.07 14.58
CA GLY A 226 8.40 7.68 14.71
C GLY A 226 8.71 6.26 14.22
N LEU A 227 7.72 5.52 13.67
CA LEU A 227 7.93 4.16 13.16
C LEU A 227 8.50 4.14 11.73
N PHE A 228 8.42 5.25 11.01
CA PHE A 228 8.98 5.43 9.66
C PHE A 228 9.37 6.89 9.42
N ARG A 229 10.23 7.13 8.44
CA ARG A 229 10.71 8.47 8.04
C ARG A 229 10.28 8.88 6.64
N GLY A 230 9.70 7.98 5.87
CA GLY A 230 9.25 8.22 4.50
C GLY A 230 8.05 7.37 4.16
N CYS A 231 7.29 7.81 3.15
CA CYS A 231 6.10 7.14 2.70
C CYS A 231 6.00 7.21 1.17
N ILE A 232 5.69 6.09 0.53
CA ILE A 232 5.38 6.00 -0.90
C ILE A 232 3.94 5.50 -1.05
N SER A 233 3.07 6.32 -1.59
CA SER A 233 1.67 5.99 -1.84
C SER A 233 1.43 5.83 -3.34
N GLN A 234 0.99 4.66 -3.75
CA GLN A 234 0.68 4.33 -5.15
C GLN A 234 -0.83 4.11 -5.29
N SER A 235 -1.49 5.03 -5.98
CA SER A 235 -2.94 4.96 -6.25
C SER A 235 -3.79 4.87 -4.98
N GLY A 236 -3.59 5.81 -4.04
CA GLY A 236 -4.37 5.84 -2.82
C GLY A 236 -4.11 7.04 -1.91
N GLY A 237 -5.12 7.40 -1.14
CA GLY A 237 -5.08 8.45 -0.11
C GLY A 237 -6.45 8.56 0.55
N SER A 238 -6.50 8.93 1.82
CA SER A 238 -7.73 8.98 2.60
C SER A 238 -8.17 10.42 2.88
N PHE A 239 -8.23 11.25 1.82
CA PHE A 239 -8.54 12.68 1.92
C PHE A 239 -9.98 13.05 1.51
N ALA A 240 -10.76 12.11 0.95
CA ALA A 240 -12.16 12.34 0.66
C ALA A 240 -12.98 12.53 1.95
N PRO A 241 -14.07 13.32 1.93
CA PRO A 241 -14.93 13.50 3.10
C PRO A 241 -15.43 12.16 3.63
N TRP A 242 -15.22 11.87 4.91
CA TRP A 242 -15.53 10.56 5.50
C TRP A 242 -17.01 10.25 5.59
N SER A 243 -17.84 11.26 5.83
CA SER A 243 -19.32 11.11 5.89
C SER A 243 -19.95 10.75 4.53
N ASP A 244 -19.22 11.01 3.43
CA ASP A 244 -19.73 10.91 2.06
C ASP A 244 -18.68 10.31 1.11
N SER A 245 -17.68 9.62 1.66
CA SER A 245 -16.65 8.99 0.84
C SER A 245 -17.28 8.05 -0.20
N PRO A 246 -16.95 8.17 -1.49
CA PRO A 246 -17.37 7.21 -2.51
C PRO A 246 -17.01 5.75 -2.17
N ARG A 247 -16.00 5.56 -1.31
CA ARG A 247 -15.59 4.25 -0.80
C ARG A 247 -16.51 3.72 0.25
N SER A 248 -17.01 4.59 1.12
CA SER A 248 -18.10 4.21 2.04
C SER A 248 -19.41 4.02 1.30
N LEU A 249 -19.47 4.28 -0.02
CA LEU A 249 -20.68 4.21 -0.85
C LEU A 249 -21.86 4.93 -0.20
N GLY A 250 -21.58 6.09 0.43
CA GLY A 250 -22.55 6.87 1.18
C GLY A 250 -22.78 6.39 2.62
N MET A 251 -21.95 5.45 3.13
CA MET A 251 -22.00 5.05 4.53
C MET A 251 -21.23 6.04 5.41
N ASP A 252 -21.76 6.24 6.62
CA ASP A 252 -21.08 7.02 7.65
C ASP A 252 -19.84 6.30 8.15
N ALA A 253 -18.66 6.82 7.82
CA ALA A 253 -17.37 6.27 8.23
C ALA A 253 -16.94 6.70 9.64
N SER A 254 -17.79 7.40 10.42
CA SER A 254 -17.58 7.57 11.86
C SER A 254 -17.63 6.20 12.57
N GLN A 255 -17.06 6.11 13.76
CA GLN A 255 -17.17 4.88 14.56
C GLN A 255 -18.63 4.44 14.75
N LYS A 256 -19.54 5.40 14.99
CA LYS A 256 -20.96 5.11 15.15
C LYS A 256 -21.58 4.53 13.87
N GLY A 257 -21.26 5.06 12.70
CA GLY A 257 -21.71 4.53 11.41
C GLY A 257 -21.15 3.13 11.16
N ALA A 258 -19.87 2.91 11.43
CA ALA A 258 -19.23 1.60 11.33
C ALA A 258 -19.83 0.56 12.30
N GLU A 259 -20.18 0.95 13.52
CA GLU A 259 -20.90 0.10 14.49
C GLU A 259 -22.29 -0.30 13.98
N GLN A 260 -23.02 0.62 13.35
CA GLN A 260 -24.32 0.29 12.73
C GLN A 260 -24.17 -0.69 11.58
N GLN A 261 -23.09 -0.57 10.80
CA GLN A 261 -22.74 -1.55 9.77
C GLN A 261 -22.47 -2.93 10.39
N GLY A 262 -21.73 -2.99 11.49
CA GLY A 262 -21.47 -4.25 12.22
C GLY A 262 -22.75 -4.91 12.74
N LEU A 263 -23.68 -4.12 13.28
CA LEU A 263 -25.01 -4.61 13.69
C LEU A 263 -25.83 -5.12 12.49
N ALA A 264 -25.80 -4.41 11.36
CA ALA A 264 -26.46 -4.85 10.13
C ALA A 264 -25.86 -6.18 9.63
N PHE A 265 -24.55 -6.33 9.68
CA PHE A 265 -23.85 -7.57 9.34
C PHE A 265 -24.22 -8.72 10.27
N GLN A 266 -24.24 -8.49 11.59
CA GLN A 266 -24.72 -9.48 12.57
C GLN A 266 -26.14 -9.95 12.25
N LYS A 267 -27.05 -9.01 11.92
CA LYS A 267 -28.42 -9.33 11.52
C LYS A 267 -28.47 -10.11 10.20
N HIS A 268 -27.66 -9.74 9.21
CA HIS A 268 -27.54 -10.46 7.92
C HIS A 268 -27.13 -11.91 8.15
N LEU A 269 -26.16 -12.15 9.00
CA LEU A 269 -25.72 -13.50 9.41
C LEU A 269 -26.70 -14.23 10.37
N LYS A 270 -27.82 -13.61 10.69
CA LYS A 270 -28.86 -14.15 11.60
C LYS A 270 -28.29 -14.55 12.97
N LYS A 271 -27.29 -13.81 13.49
CA LYS A 271 -26.71 -14.01 14.82
C LYS A 271 -27.32 -13.04 15.82
N LYS A 272 -27.42 -13.47 17.10
CA LYS A 272 -28.07 -12.70 18.18
C LYS A 272 -27.07 -12.00 19.10
N SER A 273 -25.78 -12.27 18.96
CA SER A 273 -24.75 -11.71 19.84
C SER A 273 -23.36 -11.80 19.20
N LEU A 274 -22.44 -10.94 19.65
CA LEU A 274 -21.02 -10.99 19.30
C LEU A 274 -20.39 -12.36 19.62
N LYS A 275 -20.81 -12.99 20.74
CA LYS A 275 -20.34 -14.35 21.10
C LYS A 275 -20.64 -15.35 20.00
N GLN A 276 -21.82 -15.30 19.39
CA GLN A 276 -22.17 -16.18 18.27
C GLN A 276 -21.35 -15.88 17.01
N LEU A 277 -21.06 -14.60 16.74
CA LEU A 277 -20.16 -14.21 15.64
C LEU A 277 -18.74 -14.75 15.86
N ARG A 278 -18.20 -14.65 17.10
CA ARG A 278 -16.86 -15.19 17.44
C ARG A 278 -16.76 -16.70 17.29
N GLN A 279 -17.84 -17.43 17.40
CA GLN A 279 -17.90 -18.89 17.23
C GLN A 279 -18.07 -19.34 15.78
N MET A 280 -18.29 -18.40 14.86
CA MET A 280 -18.41 -18.74 13.44
C MET A 280 -17.04 -19.12 12.86
N ASP A 281 -17.09 -20.01 11.88
CA ASP A 281 -15.94 -20.22 11.01
C ASP A 281 -15.54 -18.92 10.29
N ALA A 282 -14.24 -18.69 10.17
CA ALA A 282 -13.70 -17.44 9.60
C ALA A 282 -14.10 -17.24 8.14
N MET A 283 -14.10 -18.32 7.33
CA MET A 283 -14.52 -18.26 5.94
C MET A 283 -16.00 -17.88 5.81
N SER A 284 -16.87 -18.39 6.72
CA SER A 284 -18.27 -17.99 6.75
C SER A 284 -18.49 -16.50 7.05
N LEU A 285 -17.55 -15.84 7.75
CA LEU A 285 -17.57 -14.39 7.95
C LEU A 285 -17.16 -13.64 6.67
N CYS A 286 -16.27 -14.20 5.88
CA CYS A 286 -15.84 -13.62 4.59
C CYS A 286 -16.90 -13.81 3.51
N ASP A 287 -17.47 -15.02 3.39
CA ASP A 287 -18.55 -15.32 2.44
C ASP A 287 -19.82 -14.53 2.77
N GLY A 288 -20.07 -14.24 4.03
CA GLY A 288 -21.17 -13.39 4.49
C GLY A 288 -21.07 -11.93 4.03
N ASN A 289 -19.92 -11.51 3.50
CA ASN A 289 -19.76 -10.22 2.83
C ASN A 289 -20.42 -10.14 1.45
N VAL A 290 -20.88 -11.27 0.89
CA VAL A 290 -21.60 -11.27 -0.40
C VAL A 290 -22.88 -10.45 -0.27
N GLY A 291 -22.93 -9.31 -0.99
CA GLY A 291 -24.00 -8.33 -0.89
C GLY A 291 -23.80 -7.24 0.19
N PHE A 292 -22.70 -7.29 0.93
CA PHE A 292 -22.21 -6.18 1.78
C PHE A 292 -21.12 -5.41 1.04
N ALA A 293 -21.08 -4.06 1.22
CA ALA A 293 -20.05 -3.21 0.61
C ALA A 293 -18.64 -3.38 1.20
N GLY A 294 -18.46 -4.39 2.07
CA GLY A 294 -17.21 -4.66 2.79
C GLY A 294 -17.04 -3.79 4.02
N PHE A 295 -15.98 -4.05 4.77
CA PHE A 295 -15.60 -3.29 5.96
C PHE A 295 -14.36 -2.46 5.66
N TRP A 296 -14.38 -1.21 6.08
CA TRP A 296 -13.34 -0.20 5.82
C TRP A 296 -12.86 0.42 7.12
N PRO A 297 -11.66 1.02 7.14
CA PRO A 297 -11.23 1.84 8.27
C PRO A 297 -12.27 2.91 8.62
N CYS A 298 -12.42 3.19 9.92
CA CYS A 298 -13.34 4.22 10.42
C CYS A 298 -12.61 5.21 11.32
N VAL A 299 -13.18 6.42 11.46
CA VAL A 299 -12.70 7.44 12.41
C VAL A 299 -13.16 7.02 13.81
N ASP A 300 -12.24 6.41 14.57
CA ASP A 300 -12.50 5.89 15.92
C ASP A 300 -11.99 6.81 17.03
N GLY A 301 -11.29 7.89 16.68
CA GLY A 301 -10.67 8.81 17.65
C GLY A 301 -9.39 8.28 18.30
N TYR A 302 -8.92 7.08 17.92
CA TYR A 302 -7.77 6.40 18.51
C TYR A 302 -6.70 6.03 17.46
N VAL A 303 -7.02 5.14 16.53
CA VAL A 303 -6.15 4.81 15.39
C VAL A 303 -6.24 5.91 14.34
N ILE A 304 -7.45 6.36 14.03
CA ILE A 304 -7.77 7.45 13.13
C ILE A 304 -8.50 8.53 13.94
N CYS A 305 -7.78 9.59 14.30
CA CYS A 305 -8.28 10.59 15.24
C CYS A 305 -9.35 11.53 14.66
N ASP A 306 -9.30 11.80 13.35
CA ASP A 306 -10.22 12.70 12.65
C ASP A 306 -10.18 12.43 11.14
N ASP A 307 -11.02 13.13 10.37
CA ASP A 307 -10.91 13.23 8.91
C ASP A 307 -9.49 13.65 8.52
N GLN A 308 -8.86 12.88 7.65
CA GLN A 308 -7.43 13.05 7.30
C GLN A 308 -7.13 14.42 6.68
N TYR A 309 -8.04 14.94 5.86
CA TYR A 309 -7.90 16.28 5.29
C TYR A 309 -7.77 17.33 6.39
N ARG A 310 -8.62 17.24 7.44
CA ARG A 310 -8.60 18.17 8.58
C ARG A 310 -7.33 18.01 9.43
N LEU A 311 -6.88 16.78 9.65
CA LEU A 311 -5.60 16.56 10.36
C LEU A 311 -4.45 17.28 9.63
N TYR A 312 -4.42 17.18 8.31
CA TYR A 312 -3.40 17.84 7.50
C TYR A 312 -3.56 19.36 7.45
N GLU A 313 -4.78 19.89 7.37
CA GLU A 313 -5.03 21.34 7.47
C GLU A 313 -4.49 21.94 8.77
N ARG A 314 -4.55 21.20 9.88
CA ARG A 314 -4.05 21.62 11.19
C ARG A 314 -2.59 21.29 11.45
N GLY A 315 -1.92 20.58 10.54
CA GLY A 315 -0.55 20.09 10.75
C GLY A 315 -0.44 18.97 11.80
N GLU A 316 -1.52 18.26 12.09
CA GLU A 316 -1.63 17.21 13.11
C GLU A 316 -1.41 15.82 12.50
N TYR A 317 -0.24 15.60 11.91
CA TYR A 317 0.13 14.34 11.26
C TYR A 317 1.62 14.04 11.43
N ASN A 318 2.05 12.84 11.08
CA ASN A 318 3.45 12.45 11.06
C ASN A 318 4.12 13.07 9.81
N ASP A 319 4.78 14.21 9.97
CA ASP A 319 5.43 14.94 8.89
C ASP A 319 6.69 14.21 8.42
N VAL A 320 6.56 13.41 7.38
CA VAL A 320 7.62 12.62 6.75
C VAL A 320 7.68 12.91 5.25
N ALA A 321 8.82 12.64 4.61
CA ALA A 321 8.93 12.76 3.15
C ALA A 321 7.93 11.82 2.45
N VAL A 322 7.25 12.28 1.38
CA VAL A 322 6.29 11.46 0.65
C VAL A 322 6.50 11.49 -0.85
N ILE A 323 6.33 10.33 -1.52
CA ILE A 323 5.99 10.22 -2.94
C ILE A 323 4.54 9.79 -3.01
N VAL A 324 3.72 10.51 -3.80
CA VAL A 324 2.33 10.16 -4.04
C VAL A 324 2.12 10.03 -5.55
N MET A 325 1.70 8.85 -6.00
CA MET A 325 1.58 8.50 -7.42
C MET A 325 0.18 8.06 -7.77
N THR A 326 -0.23 8.32 -9.02
CA THR A 326 -1.44 7.77 -9.64
C THR A 326 -1.15 7.28 -11.05
N ASN A 327 -2.02 6.41 -11.56
CA ASN A 327 -1.97 5.87 -12.91
C ASN A 327 -2.92 6.65 -13.84
N SER A 328 -2.66 6.60 -15.14
CA SER A 328 -3.39 7.42 -16.14
C SER A 328 -4.82 6.96 -16.40
N ASP A 329 -5.14 5.70 -16.13
CA ASP A 329 -6.44 5.08 -16.43
C ASP A 329 -6.91 4.15 -15.29
N GLU A 330 -6.77 4.62 -14.04
CA GLU A 330 -7.11 3.88 -12.82
C GLU A 330 -8.49 3.20 -12.91
N GLY A 331 -9.46 3.92 -13.46
CA GLY A 331 -10.85 3.50 -13.54
C GLY A 331 -11.12 2.32 -14.47
N ALA A 332 -10.23 2.04 -15.41
CA ALA A 332 -10.40 0.94 -16.36
C ALA A 332 -10.50 -0.45 -15.70
N LEU A 333 -9.98 -0.60 -14.47
CA LEU A 333 -10.13 -1.83 -13.69
C LEU A 333 -11.52 -1.93 -13.03
N PHE A 334 -12.19 -0.81 -12.77
CA PHE A 334 -13.41 -0.72 -11.99
C PHE A 334 -14.66 -0.47 -12.83
N SER A 335 -14.51 -0.05 -14.09
CA SER A 335 -15.64 0.22 -14.98
C SER A 335 -16.39 -1.07 -15.29
N PRO A 336 -17.70 -1.16 -14.97
CA PRO A 336 -18.49 -2.35 -15.28
C PRO A 336 -18.58 -2.60 -16.80
N GLY A 337 -18.36 -3.83 -17.22
CA GLY A 337 -18.38 -4.19 -18.65
C GLY A 337 -19.71 -3.90 -19.35
N ASN A 338 -20.82 -3.87 -18.59
CA ASN A 338 -22.18 -3.60 -19.04
C ASN A 338 -22.69 -2.20 -18.66
N MET A 339 -21.79 -1.22 -18.46
CA MET A 339 -22.18 0.16 -18.20
C MET A 339 -23.00 0.71 -19.37
N THR A 340 -24.16 1.29 -19.06
CA THR A 340 -25.00 1.99 -20.02
C THR A 340 -25.06 3.48 -19.72
N ALA A 341 -25.33 4.32 -20.73
CA ALA A 341 -25.50 5.75 -20.56
C ALA A 341 -26.54 6.08 -19.48
N GLU A 342 -27.69 5.36 -19.46
CA GLU A 342 -28.73 5.56 -18.46
C GLU A 342 -28.26 5.26 -17.03
N ASN A 343 -27.57 4.12 -16.83
CA ASN A 343 -27.07 3.73 -15.51
C ASN A 343 -25.97 4.69 -15.03
N TYR A 344 -25.11 5.12 -15.95
CA TYR A 344 -24.08 6.09 -15.66
C TYR A 344 -24.65 7.43 -15.20
N GLN A 345 -25.63 7.99 -15.91
CA GLN A 345 -26.29 9.25 -15.53
C GLN A 345 -26.95 9.16 -14.15
N LYS A 346 -27.58 8.02 -13.82
CA LYS A 346 -28.12 7.77 -12.48
C LYS A 346 -27.00 7.75 -11.42
N THR A 347 -25.87 7.12 -11.74
CA THR A 347 -24.69 7.05 -10.86
C THR A 347 -24.13 8.46 -10.61
N VAL A 348 -23.91 9.24 -11.67
CA VAL A 348 -23.42 10.63 -11.56
C VAL A 348 -24.35 11.48 -10.71
N LYS A 349 -25.68 11.37 -10.93
CA LYS A 349 -26.67 12.08 -10.13
C LYS A 349 -26.66 11.63 -8.66
N GLY A 350 -26.47 10.35 -8.40
CA GLY A 350 -26.35 9.80 -7.05
C GLY A 350 -25.10 10.29 -6.31
N ILE A 351 -23.98 10.41 -7.01
CA ILE A 351 -22.69 10.87 -6.44
C ILE A 351 -22.71 12.38 -6.21
N PHE A 352 -23.01 13.15 -7.26
CA PHE A 352 -22.78 14.60 -7.28
C PHE A 352 -24.02 15.44 -6.89
N GLY A 353 -25.21 14.83 -6.82
CA GLY A 353 -26.43 15.54 -6.43
C GLY A 353 -26.70 16.75 -7.32
N ASP A 354 -26.78 17.95 -6.73
CA ASP A 354 -27.03 19.21 -7.44
C ASP A 354 -25.87 19.62 -8.38
N MET A 355 -24.68 19.06 -8.21
CA MET A 355 -23.53 19.30 -9.09
C MET A 355 -23.46 18.31 -10.27
N ALA A 356 -24.44 17.42 -10.46
CA ALA A 356 -24.42 16.37 -11.48
C ALA A 356 -24.32 16.92 -12.92
N ASP A 357 -25.08 17.98 -13.25
CA ASP A 357 -25.04 18.59 -14.58
C ASP A 357 -23.69 19.25 -14.88
N GLU A 358 -22.99 19.75 -13.85
CA GLU A 358 -21.63 20.24 -13.99
C GLU A 358 -20.65 19.07 -14.15
N ALA A 359 -20.80 18.00 -13.37
CA ALA A 359 -19.98 16.79 -13.47
C ALA A 359 -20.00 16.19 -14.87
N LEU A 360 -21.17 16.12 -15.53
CA LEU A 360 -21.32 15.59 -16.87
C LEU A 360 -20.57 16.41 -17.96
N LYS A 361 -20.16 17.64 -17.68
CA LYS A 361 -19.31 18.44 -18.59
C LYS A 361 -17.86 17.94 -18.56
N TYR A 362 -17.39 17.45 -17.41
CA TYR A 362 -16.03 16.91 -17.22
C TYR A 362 -15.96 15.40 -17.47
N TYR A 363 -17.07 14.71 -17.26
CA TYR A 363 -17.22 13.26 -17.35
C TYR A 363 -18.43 12.91 -18.22
N PRO A 364 -18.35 13.09 -19.55
CA PRO A 364 -19.45 12.83 -20.47
C PRO A 364 -19.84 11.35 -20.48
N GLY A 365 -21.08 11.05 -20.82
CA GLY A 365 -21.61 9.67 -20.85
C GLY A 365 -22.96 9.59 -21.53
N SER A 366 -23.06 10.14 -22.76
CA SER A 366 -24.28 10.16 -23.58
C SER A 366 -24.46 8.87 -24.40
N THR A 367 -23.39 8.11 -24.62
CA THR A 367 -23.40 6.77 -25.20
C THR A 367 -22.87 5.75 -24.17
N ASP A 368 -23.09 4.45 -24.40
CA ASP A 368 -22.60 3.41 -23.49
C ASP A 368 -21.06 3.37 -23.42
N ASP A 369 -20.39 3.67 -24.53
CA ASP A 369 -18.93 3.74 -24.60
C ASP A 369 -18.41 4.96 -23.79
N GLU A 370 -19.00 6.14 -24.02
CA GLU A 370 -18.68 7.32 -23.21
C GLU A 370 -18.99 7.11 -21.72
N ALA A 371 -20.10 6.43 -21.41
CA ALA A 371 -20.49 6.12 -20.04
C ALA A 371 -19.51 5.21 -19.33
N TRP A 372 -18.94 4.23 -20.05
CA TRP A 372 -17.89 3.37 -19.49
C TRP A 372 -16.64 4.17 -19.13
N HIS A 373 -16.19 5.04 -20.05
CA HIS A 373 -15.05 5.93 -19.82
C HIS A 373 -15.36 6.97 -18.73
N GLY A 374 -16.53 7.61 -18.80
CA GLY A 374 -16.95 8.60 -17.82
C GLY A 374 -17.01 8.05 -16.40
N PHE A 375 -17.47 6.79 -16.24
CA PHE A 375 -17.43 6.11 -14.96
C PHE A 375 -15.99 5.90 -14.47
N GLY A 376 -15.12 5.39 -15.35
CA GLY A 376 -13.71 5.16 -15.03
C GLY A 376 -13.00 6.45 -14.65
N ASP A 377 -13.18 7.51 -15.43
CA ASP A 377 -12.58 8.83 -15.17
C ASP A 377 -13.09 9.44 -13.85
N THR A 378 -14.41 9.32 -13.58
CA THR A 378 -15.00 9.75 -12.31
C THR A 378 -14.40 8.98 -11.13
N PHE A 379 -14.27 7.66 -11.28
CA PHE A 379 -13.69 6.80 -10.23
C PHE A 379 -12.22 7.10 -10.01
N ARG A 380 -11.43 7.29 -11.10
CA ARG A 380 -10.01 7.71 -11.03
C ARG A 380 -9.87 9.00 -10.21
N ASP A 381 -10.67 10.02 -10.55
CA ASP A 381 -10.45 11.34 -10.00
C ASP A 381 -10.97 11.46 -8.54
N LEU A 382 -12.11 10.85 -8.21
CA LEU A 382 -12.62 10.81 -6.83
C LEU A 382 -11.81 9.88 -5.93
N GLY A 383 -11.42 8.71 -6.46
CA GLY A 383 -10.81 7.65 -5.67
C GLY A 383 -9.30 7.81 -5.48
N PHE A 384 -8.61 8.40 -6.45
CA PHE A 384 -7.16 8.37 -6.52
C PHE A 384 -6.53 9.74 -6.84
N ALA A 385 -6.88 10.38 -7.95
CA ALA A 385 -6.17 11.57 -8.41
C ALA A 385 -6.37 12.77 -7.48
N TRP A 386 -7.62 13.09 -7.09
CA TRP A 386 -7.88 14.18 -6.15
C TRP A 386 -7.32 13.91 -4.74
N PRO A 387 -7.51 12.71 -4.12
CA PRO A 387 -6.89 12.44 -2.82
C PRO A 387 -5.36 12.56 -2.82
N SER A 388 -4.71 12.14 -3.90
CA SER A 388 -3.26 12.27 -4.08
C SER A 388 -2.83 13.74 -4.19
N TYR A 389 -3.57 14.53 -4.96
CA TYR A 389 -3.34 15.97 -5.07
C TYR A 389 -3.56 16.68 -3.73
N ALA A 390 -4.67 16.40 -3.06
CA ALA A 390 -4.97 16.98 -1.74
C ALA A 390 -3.86 16.69 -0.73
N TRP A 391 -3.31 15.48 -0.75
CA TRP A 391 -2.21 15.10 0.13
C TRP A 391 -0.97 15.97 -0.11
N VAL A 392 -0.44 15.97 -1.34
CA VAL A 392 0.81 16.71 -1.62
C VAL A 392 0.63 18.21 -1.45
N SER A 393 -0.55 18.76 -1.78
CA SER A 393 -0.89 20.17 -1.60
C SER A 393 -0.95 20.56 -0.12
N LEU A 394 -1.67 19.80 0.70
CA LEU A 394 -1.76 20.06 2.14
C LEU A 394 -0.40 19.91 2.82
N GLN A 395 0.37 18.87 2.49
CA GLN A 395 1.70 18.69 3.06
C GLN A 395 2.66 19.81 2.66
N ALA A 396 2.62 20.27 1.42
CA ALA A 396 3.42 21.42 0.98
C ALA A 396 3.08 22.72 1.73
N LYS A 397 1.81 22.86 2.18
CA LYS A 397 1.35 24.04 2.94
C LYS A 397 1.67 23.97 4.42
N THR A 398 1.54 22.80 5.03
CA THR A 398 1.52 22.65 6.50
C THR A 398 2.72 21.88 7.05
N GLY A 399 3.38 21.08 6.22
CA GLY A 399 4.56 20.27 6.57
C GLY A 399 5.88 20.97 6.33
N LYS A 400 6.95 20.32 6.80
CA LYS A 400 8.35 20.68 6.54
C LYS A 400 9.05 19.64 5.66
N SER A 401 8.54 18.43 5.66
CA SER A 401 9.08 17.32 4.88
C SER A 401 8.64 17.43 3.42
N PRO A 402 9.51 17.04 2.46
CA PRO A 402 9.21 17.19 1.04
C PRO A 402 8.09 16.25 0.60
N ALA A 403 7.24 16.74 -0.30
CA ALA A 403 6.24 15.96 -1.02
C ALA A 403 6.57 15.95 -2.52
N TYR A 404 6.42 14.78 -3.15
CA TYR A 404 6.70 14.56 -4.56
C TYR A 404 5.48 13.94 -5.23
N ALA A 405 5.01 14.53 -6.34
CA ALA A 405 3.89 14.02 -7.11
C ALA A 405 4.39 13.22 -8.33
N ALA A 406 3.81 12.04 -8.56
CA ALA A 406 4.11 11.16 -9.68
C ALA A 406 2.88 10.75 -10.47
N TYR A 407 3.07 10.41 -11.75
CA TYR A 407 2.03 9.96 -12.66
C TYR A 407 2.58 8.91 -13.62
N LEU A 408 2.04 7.70 -13.60
CA LEU A 408 2.43 6.66 -14.54
C LEU A 408 1.48 6.66 -15.74
N ALA A 409 2.05 6.89 -16.92
CA ALA A 409 1.30 6.96 -18.17
C ALA A 409 1.95 6.15 -19.31
N GLN A 410 2.85 5.23 -18.99
CA GLN A 410 3.46 4.33 -19.96
C GLN A 410 2.47 3.24 -20.35
N PRO A 411 1.91 3.24 -21.57
CA PRO A 411 1.03 2.16 -22.01
C PRO A 411 1.75 0.82 -22.04
N SER A 412 1.05 -0.25 -21.68
CA SER A 412 1.54 -1.62 -21.81
C SER A 412 0.43 -2.55 -22.29
N THR A 413 0.81 -3.59 -23.01
CA THR A 413 -0.10 -4.70 -23.36
C THR A 413 -0.37 -5.62 -22.17
N VAL A 414 0.49 -5.60 -21.15
CA VAL A 414 0.32 -6.30 -19.88
C VAL A 414 -0.43 -5.38 -18.92
N SER A 415 -1.58 -5.81 -18.42
CA SER A 415 -2.42 -5.03 -17.52
C SER A 415 -3.32 -5.95 -16.69
N PHE A 416 -3.70 -5.50 -15.51
CA PHE A 416 -4.75 -6.14 -14.71
C PHE A 416 -6.14 -5.91 -15.30
N SER A 417 -6.38 -4.78 -15.98
CA SER A 417 -7.59 -4.57 -16.76
C SER A 417 -7.45 -5.21 -18.15
N GLN A 418 -8.32 -6.17 -18.45
CA GLN A 418 -8.38 -6.84 -19.76
C GLN A 418 -9.41 -6.21 -20.69
N ASP A 419 -10.10 -5.14 -20.30
CA ASP A 419 -11.08 -4.47 -21.14
C ASP A 419 -10.38 -3.74 -22.30
N PRO A 420 -10.78 -4.00 -23.58
CA PRO A 420 -10.15 -3.39 -24.74
C PRO A 420 -10.38 -1.87 -24.84
N ARG A 421 -11.33 -1.31 -24.09
CA ARG A 421 -11.60 0.14 -24.01
C ARG A 421 -10.57 0.88 -23.14
N ARG A 422 -9.73 0.18 -22.40
CA ARG A 422 -8.65 0.78 -21.61
C ARG A 422 -7.76 1.70 -22.48
N ARG A 423 -7.51 2.93 -22.01
CA ARG A 423 -6.77 3.97 -22.74
C ARG A 423 -5.37 4.21 -22.21
N GLY A 424 -5.06 3.74 -21.01
CA GLY A 424 -3.80 4.04 -20.31
C GLY A 424 -3.37 2.93 -19.36
N VAL A 425 -2.73 3.34 -18.29
CA VAL A 425 -2.25 2.46 -17.21
C VAL A 425 -3.39 2.28 -16.21
N ALA A 426 -3.91 1.06 -16.11
CA ALA A 426 -4.99 0.73 -15.18
C ALA A 426 -4.51 0.70 -13.73
N HIS A 427 -5.47 0.62 -12.81
CA HIS A 427 -5.19 0.46 -11.38
C HIS A 427 -4.33 -0.77 -11.10
N ALA A 428 -3.34 -0.64 -10.25
CA ALA A 428 -2.36 -1.66 -9.86
C ALA A 428 -1.32 -2.04 -10.95
N ASP A 429 -1.44 -1.57 -12.21
CA ASP A 429 -0.46 -1.88 -13.25
C ASP A 429 0.96 -1.37 -12.89
N ASP A 430 1.08 -0.35 -12.08
CA ASP A 430 2.34 0.20 -11.56
C ASP A 430 3.15 -0.80 -10.74
N ILE A 431 2.51 -1.78 -10.10
CA ILE A 431 3.18 -2.88 -9.38
C ILE A 431 4.13 -3.63 -10.32
N MET A 432 3.76 -3.82 -11.60
CA MET A 432 4.55 -4.55 -12.58
C MET A 432 5.88 -3.86 -12.94
N TYR A 433 5.95 -2.53 -12.76
CA TYR A 433 7.18 -1.75 -12.95
C TYR A 433 8.14 -1.89 -11.76
N LEU A 434 7.63 -2.19 -10.58
CA LEU A 434 8.42 -2.28 -9.35
C LEU A 434 8.79 -3.71 -8.97
N ASN A 435 7.93 -4.68 -9.29
CA ASN A 435 8.16 -6.10 -8.97
C ASN A 435 9.16 -6.80 -9.93
N GLY A 436 9.67 -6.08 -10.93
CA GLY A 436 10.64 -6.60 -11.88
C GLY A 436 10.05 -7.38 -13.06
N GLN A 437 8.72 -7.44 -13.22
CA GLN A 437 8.09 -8.19 -14.32
C GLN A 437 8.63 -7.79 -15.69
N PHE A 438 8.75 -6.50 -15.97
CA PHE A 438 9.29 -6.02 -17.24
C PHE A 438 10.81 -6.19 -17.33
N LEU A 439 11.52 -6.17 -16.20
CA LEU A 439 12.97 -6.35 -16.15
C LEU A 439 13.41 -7.81 -16.39
N THR A 440 12.51 -8.77 -16.23
CA THR A 440 12.81 -10.19 -16.54
C THR A 440 12.68 -10.51 -18.01
N GLN A 441 11.97 -9.70 -18.79
CA GLN A 441 11.71 -9.88 -20.22
C GLN A 441 11.89 -8.58 -21.00
N PRO A 442 13.06 -7.89 -20.89
CA PRO A 442 13.26 -6.58 -21.49
C PRO A 442 13.16 -6.58 -23.02
N ASP A 443 13.51 -7.68 -23.67
CA ASP A 443 13.40 -7.81 -25.13
C ASP A 443 11.95 -7.83 -25.62
N LYS A 444 11.01 -8.28 -24.78
CA LYS A 444 9.58 -8.28 -25.10
C LYS A 444 8.90 -6.97 -24.75
N HIS A 445 9.41 -6.26 -23.75
CA HIS A 445 8.85 -5.04 -23.19
C HIS A 445 9.92 -3.96 -23.01
N PRO A 446 10.62 -3.54 -24.10
CA PRO A 446 11.80 -2.69 -23.97
C PRO A 446 11.49 -1.30 -23.38
N THR A 447 10.35 -0.72 -23.72
CA THR A 447 9.96 0.61 -23.22
C THR A 447 9.53 0.53 -21.75
N GLU A 448 8.70 -0.47 -21.40
CA GLU A 448 8.27 -0.69 -20.03
C GLU A 448 9.46 -1.03 -19.11
N ALA A 449 10.41 -1.84 -19.60
CA ALA A 449 11.63 -2.16 -18.86
C ALA A 449 12.49 -0.91 -18.61
N ALA A 450 12.64 -0.03 -19.60
CA ALA A 450 13.36 1.23 -19.42
C ALA A 450 12.67 2.16 -18.41
N VAL A 451 11.34 2.25 -18.44
CA VAL A 451 10.57 3.01 -17.45
C VAL A 451 10.67 2.38 -16.07
N ALA A 452 10.56 1.05 -15.95
CA ALA A 452 10.71 0.33 -14.69
C ALA A 452 12.09 0.57 -14.04
N GLU A 453 13.15 0.55 -14.85
CA GLU A 453 14.51 0.84 -14.40
C GLU A 453 14.61 2.25 -13.79
N ILE A 454 14.09 3.27 -14.47
CA ILE A 454 14.10 4.67 -14.01
C ILE A 454 13.24 4.82 -12.75
N MET A 455 12.03 4.23 -12.71
CA MET A 455 11.16 4.27 -11.53
C MET A 455 11.86 3.65 -10.32
N GLN A 456 12.42 2.45 -10.47
CA GLN A 456 13.10 1.77 -9.37
C GLN A 456 14.29 2.58 -8.85
N GLN A 457 15.04 3.28 -9.71
CA GLN A 457 16.13 4.17 -9.26
C GLN A 457 15.61 5.32 -8.38
N TYR A 458 14.51 5.98 -8.76
CA TYR A 458 13.90 7.02 -7.94
C TYR A 458 13.40 6.47 -6.59
N TRP A 459 12.73 5.31 -6.60
CA TRP A 459 12.23 4.65 -5.37
C TRP A 459 13.38 4.30 -4.43
N VAL A 460 14.43 3.67 -4.95
CA VAL A 460 15.64 3.31 -4.18
C VAL A 460 16.28 4.55 -3.55
N ASN A 461 16.47 5.62 -4.31
CA ASN A 461 17.03 6.86 -3.79
C ASN A 461 16.16 7.46 -2.68
N PHE A 462 14.85 7.49 -2.89
CA PHE A 462 13.91 8.00 -1.89
C PHE A 462 13.91 7.14 -0.62
N ILE A 463 13.86 5.82 -0.74
CA ILE A 463 13.91 4.89 0.39
C ILE A 463 15.23 5.08 1.15
N ALA A 464 16.35 5.27 0.44
CA ALA A 464 17.66 5.45 1.05
C ALA A 464 17.84 6.81 1.73
N THR A 465 17.25 7.89 1.22
CA THR A 465 17.61 9.26 1.61
C THR A 465 16.42 10.17 1.96
N GLY A 466 15.20 9.82 1.59
CA GLY A 466 14.02 10.70 1.62
C GLY A 466 13.94 11.65 0.41
N ASN A 467 14.87 11.54 -0.55
CA ASN A 467 14.94 12.35 -1.76
C ASN A 467 15.07 11.44 -2.99
N PRO A 468 14.16 11.50 -3.99
CA PRO A 468 14.23 10.63 -5.17
C PRO A 468 15.39 10.98 -6.12
N ASN A 469 15.96 12.18 -6.03
CA ASN A 469 16.93 12.68 -6.98
C ASN A 469 18.31 12.04 -6.84
N ALA A 470 18.94 11.72 -7.97
CA ALA A 470 20.34 11.29 -8.06
C ALA A 470 20.98 11.76 -9.36
N LYS A 471 22.31 11.70 -9.43
CA LYS A 471 23.06 12.02 -10.65
C LYS A 471 22.64 11.07 -11.78
N GLY A 472 22.32 11.65 -12.93
CA GLY A 472 21.92 10.89 -14.13
C GLY A 472 20.42 10.74 -14.31
N LEU A 473 19.61 11.08 -13.30
CA LEU A 473 18.15 11.14 -13.42
C LEU A 473 17.67 12.56 -13.71
N PRO A 474 16.56 12.75 -14.46
CA PRO A 474 15.87 14.03 -14.55
C PRO A 474 15.53 14.56 -13.14
N TYR A 475 15.75 15.86 -12.92
CA TYR A 475 15.48 16.45 -11.61
C TYR A 475 14.00 16.47 -11.29
N TRP A 476 13.61 15.92 -10.16
CA TRP A 476 12.24 15.86 -9.62
C TRP A 476 12.09 16.91 -8.52
N PRO A 477 11.45 18.07 -8.76
CA PRO A 477 11.24 19.07 -7.72
C PRO A 477 10.23 18.61 -6.69
N THR A 478 10.31 19.17 -5.49
CA THR A 478 9.23 19.07 -4.51
C THR A 478 7.96 19.74 -5.06
N PHE A 479 6.81 19.22 -4.64
CA PHE A 479 5.53 19.76 -5.05
C PHE A 479 5.34 21.20 -4.54
N ASP A 480 4.81 22.07 -5.39
CA ASP A 480 4.50 23.46 -5.13
C ASP A 480 3.16 23.82 -5.82
N ASP A 481 2.17 24.22 -5.05
CA ASP A 481 0.83 24.60 -5.58
C ASP A 481 0.89 25.77 -6.56
N SER A 482 1.87 26.67 -6.45
CA SER A 482 2.03 27.79 -7.38
C SER A 482 2.47 27.32 -8.78
N LYS A 483 3.16 26.18 -8.83
CA LYS A 483 3.59 25.51 -10.04
C LYS A 483 3.43 24.00 -9.90
N PRO A 484 2.20 23.46 -9.94
CA PRO A 484 1.90 22.07 -9.60
C PRO A 484 2.46 21.13 -10.68
N THR A 485 3.75 20.80 -10.57
CA THR A 485 4.44 19.89 -11.46
C THR A 485 4.42 18.47 -10.89
N THR A 486 4.34 17.51 -11.82
CA THR A 486 4.28 16.07 -11.51
C THR A 486 5.35 15.36 -12.36
N MET A 487 6.07 14.42 -11.77
CA MET A 487 6.98 13.55 -12.52
C MET A 487 6.14 12.51 -13.26
N GLN A 488 6.15 12.58 -14.59
CA GLN A 488 5.50 11.60 -15.45
C GLN A 488 6.49 10.50 -15.84
N PHE A 489 6.04 9.25 -15.73
CA PHE A 489 6.72 8.07 -16.24
C PHE A 489 6.02 7.60 -17.52
N SER A 490 6.62 7.94 -18.67
CA SER A 490 6.17 7.55 -20.02
C SER A 490 7.31 7.78 -20.99
N ASN A 491 7.78 6.73 -21.69
CA ASN A 491 8.99 6.76 -22.51
C ASN A 491 10.22 7.35 -21.79
N GLY A 492 10.31 7.11 -20.47
CA GLY A 492 11.30 7.69 -19.56
C GLY A 492 10.64 8.45 -18.42
N ALA A 493 11.32 9.50 -17.93
CA ALA A 493 10.82 10.36 -16.87
C ALA A 493 10.90 11.84 -17.30
N SER A 494 9.81 12.59 -17.14
CA SER A 494 9.74 14.01 -17.50
C SER A 494 8.77 14.76 -16.59
N LEU A 495 8.97 16.07 -16.45
CA LEU A 495 8.05 16.92 -15.70
C LEU A 495 6.89 17.35 -16.58
N ILE A 496 5.69 17.20 -16.07
CA ILE A 496 4.46 17.73 -16.66
C ILE A 496 3.75 18.63 -15.64
N MET A 497 2.83 19.45 -16.12
CA MET A 497 1.85 20.08 -15.24
C MET A 497 0.90 19.01 -14.69
N ARG A 498 0.31 19.25 -13.51
CA ARG A 498 -0.66 18.33 -12.89
C ARG A 498 -1.65 17.78 -13.92
N PRO A 499 -1.74 16.45 -14.09
CA PRO A 499 -2.70 15.84 -15.02
C PRO A 499 -4.14 16.06 -14.55
N ASN A 500 -5.10 15.97 -15.46
CA ASN A 500 -6.54 16.05 -15.20
C ASN A 500 -6.93 17.30 -14.39
N ARG A 501 -6.30 18.44 -14.64
CA ARG A 501 -6.40 19.63 -13.79
C ARG A 501 -7.84 20.09 -13.60
N GLU A 502 -8.57 20.25 -14.69
CA GLU A 502 -9.96 20.77 -14.64
C GLU A 502 -10.91 19.84 -13.89
N GLN A 503 -10.76 18.52 -14.11
CA GLN A 503 -11.52 17.48 -13.44
C GLN A 503 -11.19 17.46 -11.93
N VAL A 504 -9.92 17.48 -11.59
CA VAL A 504 -9.48 17.47 -10.18
C VAL A 504 -9.90 18.75 -9.47
N ASP A 505 -9.86 19.92 -10.15
CA ASP A 505 -10.37 21.18 -9.60
C ASP A 505 -11.90 21.16 -9.37
N PHE A 506 -12.65 20.46 -10.24
CA PHE A 506 -14.08 20.21 -10.01
C PHE A 506 -14.30 19.32 -8.80
N ILE A 507 -13.57 18.22 -8.67
CA ILE A 507 -13.67 17.33 -7.50
C ILE A 507 -13.28 18.06 -6.21
N ASP A 508 -12.29 18.96 -6.25
CA ASP A 508 -11.91 19.78 -5.09
C ASP A 508 -13.08 20.63 -4.59
N ARG A 509 -13.77 21.34 -5.52
CA ARG A 509 -14.99 22.11 -5.18
C ARG A 509 -16.10 21.22 -4.61
N PHE A 510 -16.31 20.04 -5.20
CA PHE A 510 -17.30 19.08 -4.73
C PHE A 510 -16.98 18.59 -3.30
N CYS A 511 -15.75 18.18 -3.04
CA CYS A 511 -15.32 17.70 -1.72
C CYS A 511 -15.39 18.81 -0.65
N LYS A 512 -15.05 20.06 -1.03
CA LYS A 512 -15.19 21.22 -0.15
C LYS A 512 -16.65 21.45 0.23
N ALA A 513 -17.57 21.49 -0.75
CA ALA A 513 -18.99 21.65 -0.50
C ALA A 513 -19.57 20.56 0.42
N LYS A 514 -19.13 19.31 0.24
CA LYS A 514 -19.51 18.18 1.11
C LYS A 514 -19.03 18.35 2.55
N ARG A 515 -17.79 18.82 2.77
CA ARG A 515 -17.27 19.10 4.12
C ARG A 515 -18.06 20.22 4.80
N GLU A 516 -18.31 21.31 4.08
CA GLU A 516 -19.08 22.45 4.61
C GLU A 516 -20.50 22.03 5.00
N ALA A 517 -21.17 21.22 4.17
CA ALA A 517 -22.49 20.67 4.47
C ALA A 517 -22.49 19.77 5.71
N SER A 518 -21.49 18.89 5.83
CA SER A 518 -21.31 18.01 7.00
C SER A 518 -21.06 18.81 8.29
N GLU A 519 -20.31 19.90 8.22
CA GLU A 519 -20.07 20.79 9.36
C GLU A 519 -21.33 21.54 9.79
N ALA A 520 -22.09 22.02 8.82
CA ALA A 520 -23.36 22.70 9.11
C ALA A 520 -24.38 21.76 9.79
N ALA A 521 -24.41 20.49 9.39
CA ALA A 521 -25.29 19.48 9.98
C ALA A 521 -24.88 19.05 11.42
N ARG A 522 -23.64 19.31 11.83
CA ARG A 522 -23.12 19.01 13.18
C ARG A 522 -23.36 20.14 14.19
N LYS A 523 -23.63 21.34 13.71
CA LYS A 523 -24.00 22.53 14.52
C LYS A 523 -25.50 22.57 14.78
#